data_6c64a46923a7029e2306b7282f554850
#
_entry.id   6c64a46923a7029e2306b7282f554850
#
_cell.length_a   1.000
_cell.length_b   1.000
_cell.length_c   1.000
_cell.angle_alpha   90.00
_cell.angle_beta   90.00
_cell.angle_gamma   90.00
#
_symmetry.space_group_name_H-M   'P 1'
#
loop_
_entity.id
_entity.type
_entity.pdbx_description
1 polymer ?
#
loop_
_entity_poly.entity_id
_entity_poly.type
_entity_poly.pdbx_seq_one_letter_code
_entity_poly.pdbx_strand_id
1 'polypeptide(L)'
;NLTDYDNVDNWFGNGITAINSLTFQTGNDKMQTYFSYANTRGTGIVDSNKLQKHNITFRETASFFNDRLKLDGNASLMTQTIRNTPAGGGYYLNPLVGLYSFPRGADLAPYAENFEVFDTDRNMNLQNWYTKNEDGSFSEWDQNPYWIKNRVTNKSKRYRALASISANLKATD
;
A
#
# COMPACT_ATOMS: atom_id res chain seq x y z
N ASN A 1 27.83 1.86 -32.35
CA ASN A 1 26.41 1.55 -32.18
C ASN A 1 26.02 1.97 -30.76
N LEU A 2 25.07 2.90 -30.66
CA LEU A 2 24.45 3.25 -29.39
C LEU A 2 23.53 2.06 -29.03
N THR A 3 23.81 1.38 -27.93
CA THR A 3 22.91 0.39 -27.37
C THR A 3 21.91 1.15 -26.51
N ASP A 4 20.62 0.94 -26.73
CA ASP A 4 19.55 1.44 -25.87
C ASP A 4 19.08 0.29 -24.97
N TYR A 5 18.94 0.56 -23.69
CA TYR A 5 18.51 -0.39 -22.68
C TYR A 5 17.14 -0.01 -22.13
N ASP A 6 16.23 -0.97 -22.07
CA ASP A 6 14.89 -0.78 -21.53
C ASP A 6 14.87 -0.75 -19.97
N ASN A 7 15.78 0.04 -19.41
CA ASN A 7 16.00 0.12 -17.96
C ASN A 7 14.74 0.50 -17.17
N VAL A 8 13.93 1.41 -17.72
CA VAL A 8 12.71 1.90 -17.08
C VAL A 8 11.63 0.82 -17.11
N ASP A 9 11.41 0.21 -18.27
CA ASP A 9 10.38 -0.81 -18.42
C ASP A 9 10.71 -2.05 -17.59
N ASN A 10 11.99 -2.44 -17.55
CA ASN A 10 12.48 -3.56 -16.75
C ASN A 10 12.43 -3.32 -15.23
N TRP A 11 12.34 -2.06 -14.79
CA TRP A 11 12.21 -1.71 -13.38
C TRP A 11 10.83 -2.03 -12.80
N PHE A 12 9.78 -1.80 -13.60
CA PHE A 12 8.41 -1.97 -13.13
C PHE A 12 7.97 -3.43 -13.26
N GLY A 13 7.33 -3.93 -12.23
CA GLY A 13 6.64 -5.20 -12.25
C GLY A 13 5.16 -5.04 -12.56
N ASN A 14 4.42 -6.15 -12.46
CA ASN A 14 2.97 -6.14 -12.61
C ASN A 14 2.30 -5.93 -11.25
N GLY A 15 1.47 -4.90 -11.16
CA GLY A 15 0.59 -4.71 -10.02
C GLY A 15 -0.58 -5.68 -10.06
N ILE A 16 -0.83 -6.39 -8.95
CA ILE A 16 -1.94 -7.34 -8.84
C ILE A 16 -2.74 -6.99 -7.59
N THR A 17 -4.07 -6.95 -7.72
CA THR A 17 -4.98 -6.80 -6.58
C THR A 17 -5.99 -7.95 -6.57
N ALA A 18 -6.05 -8.65 -5.44
CA ALA A 18 -7.04 -9.69 -5.17
C ALA A 18 -7.99 -9.23 -4.07
N ILE A 19 -9.29 -9.36 -4.30
CA ILE A 19 -10.34 -9.04 -3.34
C ILE A 19 -11.19 -10.29 -3.14
N ASN A 20 -11.28 -10.74 -1.89
CA ASN A 20 -12.14 -11.84 -1.48
C ASN A 20 -13.16 -11.28 -0.49
N SER A 21 -14.44 -11.57 -0.71
CA SER A 21 -15.52 -11.15 0.18
C SER A 21 -16.49 -12.27 0.47
N LEU A 22 -17.02 -12.22 1.68
CA LEU A 22 -18.10 -13.08 2.14
C LEU A 22 -19.19 -12.18 2.72
N THR A 23 -20.42 -12.42 2.31
CA THR A 23 -21.59 -11.71 2.83
C THR A 23 -22.63 -12.71 3.30
N PHE A 24 -23.17 -12.47 4.47
CA PHE A 24 -24.28 -13.21 5.04
C PHE A 24 -25.40 -12.26 5.37
N GLN A 25 -26.61 -12.60 4.96
CA GLN A 25 -27.81 -11.85 5.26
C GLN A 25 -28.95 -12.80 5.64
N THR A 26 -29.63 -12.48 6.71
CA THR A 26 -30.79 -13.23 7.16
C THR A 26 -31.79 -12.28 7.83
N GLY A 27 -33.04 -12.69 7.94
CA GLY A 27 -34.04 -11.93 8.64
C GLY A 27 -35.47 -12.27 8.23
N ASN A 28 -36.39 -11.52 8.80
CA ASN A 28 -37.81 -11.53 8.52
C ASN A 28 -38.32 -10.07 8.43
N ASP A 29 -39.63 -9.87 8.34
CA ASP A 29 -40.24 -8.56 8.19
C ASP A 29 -39.96 -7.61 9.37
N LYS A 30 -39.59 -8.15 10.54
CA LYS A 30 -39.35 -7.37 11.78
C LYS A 30 -37.88 -7.24 12.15
N MET A 31 -37.01 -8.10 11.64
CA MET A 31 -35.60 -8.14 12.04
C MET A 31 -34.75 -8.57 10.88
N GLN A 32 -33.69 -7.83 10.60
CA GLN A 32 -32.75 -8.12 9.51
C GLN A 32 -31.32 -7.97 10.01
N THR A 33 -30.55 -9.01 9.81
CA THR A 33 -29.13 -9.09 10.16
C THR A 33 -28.31 -9.15 8.90
N TYR A 34 -27.30 -8.31 8.80
CA TYR A 34 -26.31 -8.29 7.74
C TYR A 34 -24.92 -8.37 8.32
N PHE A 35 -24.11 -9.26 7.77
CA PHE A 35 -22.69 -9.38 8.08
C PHE A 35 -21.90 -9.44 6.78
N SER A 36 -20.79 -8.72 6.70
CA SER A 36 -19.85 -8.88 5.61
C SER A 36 -18.41 -8.82 6.09
N TYR A 37 -17.57 -9.59 5.41
CA TYR A 37 -16.13 -9.55 5.55
C TYR A 37 -15.50 -9.43 4.15
N ALA A 38 -14.54 -8.52 4.00
CA ALA A 38 -13.76 -8.40 2.79
C ALA A 38 -12.27 -8.30 3.11
N ASN A 39 -11.47 -9.05 2.36
CA ASN A 39 -10.02 -8.98 2.39
C ASN A 39 -9.50 -8.52 1.03
N THR A 40 -8.67 -7.47 1.04
CA THR A 40 -7.96 -6.99 -0.14
C THR A 40 -6.47 -7.20 0.06
N ARG A 41 -5.81 -7.82 -0.91
CA ARG A 41 -4.35 -7.93 -0.98
C ARG A 41 -3.90 -7.41 -2.34
N GLY A 42 -2.90 -6.53 -2.32
CA GLY A 42 -2.34 -5.95 -3.53
C GLY A 42 -0.83 -5.87 -3.48
N THR A 43 -0.21 -6.03 -4.64
CA THR A 43 1.17 -5.64 -4.91
C THR A 43 1.14 -4.49 -5.91
N GLY A 44 1.97 -3.48 -5.69
CA GLY A 44 2.13 -2.38 -6.63
C GLY A 44 3.02 -2.77 -7.81
N ILE A 45 3.14 -1.88 -8.80
CA ILE A 45 4.08 -2.02 -9.92
C ILE A 45 5.55 -1.96 -9.46
N VAL A 46 5.83 -1.40 -8.29
CA VAL A 46 7.11 -1.54 -7.59
C VAL A 46 6.97 -2.73 -6.64
N ASP A 47 7.70 -3.82 -6.87
CA ASP A 47 7.52 -5.14 -6.22
C ASP A 47 7.49 -5.10 -4.70
N SER A 48 8.21 -4.16 -4.08
CA SER A 48 8.24 -4.01 -2.62
C SER A 48 6.98 -3.38 -2.04
N ASN A 49 6.15 -2.71 -2.88
CA ASN A 49 4.93 -2.06 -2.44
C ASN A 49 3.81 -3.09 -2.25
N LYS A 50 3.24 -3.15 -1.04
CA LYS A 50 2.20 -4.12 -0.69
C LYS A 50 1.07 -3.46 0.09
N LEU A 51 -0.16 -3.82 -0.27
CA LEU A 51 -1.39 -3.47 0.43
C LEU A 51 -2.03 -4.71 1.04
N GLN A 52 -2.44 -4.61 2.29
CA GLN A 52 -3.34 -5.55 2.94
C GLN A 52 -4.43 -4.78 3.67
N LYS A 53 -5.70 -5.12 3.39
CA LYS A 53 -6.85 -4.48 4.00
C LYS A 53 -7.90 -5.52 4.39
N HIS A 54 -8.49 -5.34 5.56
CA HIS A 54 -9.61 -6.12 6.06
C HIS A 54 -10.75 -5.17 6.42
N ASN A 55 -11.94 -5.49 5.98
CA ASN A 55 -13.17 -4.81 6.35
C ASN A 55 -14.13 -5.83 6.94
N ILE A 56 -14.71 -5.48 8.09
CA ILE A 56 -15.82 -6.22 8.70
C ILE A 56 -16.96 -5.23 8.85
N THR A 57 -18.15 -5.59 8.43
CA THR A 57 -19.37 -4.80 8.65
C THR A 57 -20.44 -5.69 9.23
N PHE A 58 -21.09 -5.19 10.27
CA PHE A 58 -22.26 -5.76 10.87
C PHE A 58 -23.36 -4.73 10.90
N ARG A 59 -24.57 -5.09 10.49
CA ARG A 59 -25.76 -4.26 10.58
C ARG A 59 -26.93 -5.08 11.09
N GLU A 60 -27.67 -4.48 12.00
CA GLU A 60 -28.90 -5.04 12.53
C GLU A 60 -30.00 -3.96 12.41
N THR A 61 -31.15 -4.40 11.88
CA THR A 61 -32.35 -3.55 11.82
C THR A 61 -33.48 -4.31 12.49
N ALA A 62 -34.18 -3.69 13.42
CA ALA A 62 -35.30 -4.29 14.11
C ALA A 62 -36.48 -3.35 14.21
N SER A 63 -37.69 -3.88 14.02
CA SER A 63 -38.97 -3.21 14.16
C SER A 63 -39.75 -3.75 15.34
N PHE A 64 -40.29 -2.86 16.17
CA PHE A 64 -41.03 -3.18 17.38
C PHE A 64 -42.38 -2.46 17.40
N PHE A 65 -43.32 -2.93 18.18
CA PHE A 65 -44.64 -2.31 18.43
C PHE A 65 -45.41 -2.03 17.12
N ASN A 66 -45.58 -3.05 16.29
CA ASN A 66 -46.24 -2.94 15.00
C ASN A 66 -45.62 -1.79 14.12
N ASP A 67 -44.32 -1.82 14.00
CA ASP A 67 -43.51 -0.86 13.21
C ASP A 67 -43.52 0.59 13.75
N ARG A 68 -44.00 0.81 14.96
CA ARG A 68 -43.93 2.13 15.60
C ARG A 68 -42.50 2.50 16.02
N LEU A 69 -41.67 1.54 16.41
CA LEU A 69 -40.27 1.77 16.74
C LEU A 69 -39.39 0.97 15.79
N LYS A 70 -38.55 1.66 15.04
CA LYS A 70 -37.48 1.04 14.21
C LYS A 70 -36.13 1.41 14.78
N LEU A 71 -35.31 0.39 15.03
CA LEU A 71 -33.93 0.50 15.44
C LEU A 71 -33.05 0.05 14.29
N ASP A 72 -31.99 0.81 13.99
CA ASP A 72 -30.95 0.45 13.01
C ASP A 72 -29.60 0.65 13.69
N GLY A 73 -28.86 -0.44 13.83
CA GLY A 73 -27.49 -0.45 14.37
C GLY A 73 -26.51 -0.88 13.29
N ASN A 74 -25.41 -0.14 13.13
CA ASN A 74 -24.34 -0.47 12.21
C ASN A 74 -23.00 -0.35 12.89
N ALA A 75 -22.13 -1.33 12.66
CA ALA A 75 -20.74 -1.31 13.10
C ALA A 75 -19.84 -1.76 11.97
N SER A 76 -18.77 -1.01 11.73
CA SER A 76 -17.77 -1.30 10.70
C SER A 76 -16.38 -1.18 11.28
N LEU A 77 -15.54 -2.18 11.02
CA LEU A 77 -14.14 -2.22 11.41
C LEU A 77 -13.29 -2.38 10.16
N MET A 78 -12.28 -1.53 10.02
CA MET A 78 -11.31 -1.60 8.93
C MET A 78 -9.89 -1.60 9.50
N THR A 79 -9.08 -2.53 9.02
CA THR A 79 -7.63 -2.49 9.20
C THR A 79 -6.96 -2.41 7.84
N GLN A 80 -5.95 -1.57 7.72
CA GLN A 80 -5.16 -1.43 6.50
C GLN A 80 -3.68 -1.37 6.86
N THR A 81 -2.88 -2.14 6.14
CA THR A 81 -1.42 -2.07 6.20
C THR A 81 -0.90 -1.81 4.78
N ILE A 82 -0.12 -0.76 4.63
CA ILE A 82 0.62 -0.48 3.40
C ILE A 82 2.10 -0.56 3.73
N ARG A 83 2.86 -1.22 2.89
CA ARG A 83 4.32 -1.33 3.00
C ARG A 83 4.98 -0.73 1.78
N ASN A 84 6.09 -0.03 2.01
CA ASN A 84 7.00 0.48 1.00
C ASN A 84 6.27 1.30 -0.07
N THR A 85 5.42 2.24 0.36
CA THR A 85 4.88 3.25 -0.53
C THR A 85 6.03 4.09 -1.05
N PRO A 86 6.28 4.15 -2.37
CA PRO A 86 7.32 4.99 -2.93
C PRO A 86 7.08 6.46 -2.57
N ALA A 87 8.15 7.17 -2.23
CA ALA A 87 8.08 8.61 -2.09
C ALA A 87 7.78 9.24 -3.45
N GLY A 88 7.07 10.37 -3.46
CA GLY A 88 6.71 11.09 -4.68
C GLY A 88 7.59 12.33 -4.93
N GLY A 89 7.47 12.89 -6.14
CA GLY A 89 8.18 14.11 -6.53
C GLY A 89 9.69 13.96 -6.62
N GLY A 90 10.41 15.07 -6.52
CA GLY A 90 11.89 15.11 -6.57
C GLY A 90 12.56 14.73 -5.24
N TYR A 91 11.87 14.05 -4.34
CA TYR A 91 12.42 13.65 -3.05
C TYR A 91 13.49 12.56 -3.22
N TYR A 92 14.61 12.70 -2.54
CA TYR A 92 15.78 11.82 -2.67
C TYR A 92 15.51 10.33 -2.36
N LEU A 93 14.48 10.00 -1.61
CA LEU A 93 14.02 8.62 -1.38
C LEU A 93 12.99 8.14 -2.42
N ASN A 94 12.70 8.93 -3.47
CA ASN A 94 11.91 8.48 -4.59
C ASN A 94 12.81 7.67 -5.55
N PRO A 95 12.58 6.36 -5.72
CA PRO A 95 13.43 5.53 -6.58
C PRO A 95 13.39 5.97 -8.06
N LEU A 96 12.33 6.68 -8.46
CA LEU A 96 12.17 7.15 -9.83
C LEU A 96 13.17 8.27 -10.19
N VAL A 97 13.67 9.01 -9.20
CA VAL A 97 14.69 10.05 -9.46
C VAL A 97 15.93 9.41 -10.06
N GLY A 98 16.54 8.43 -9.37
CA GLY A 98 17.70 7.71 -9.88
C GLY A 98 17.40 6.90 -11.15
N LEU A 99 16.21 6.30 -11.25
CA LEU A 99 15.81 5.52 -12.42
C LEU A 99 15.76 6.36 -13.70
N TYR A 100 15.14 7.56 -13.64
CA TYR A 100 14.97 8.40 -14.80
C TYR A 100 16.19 9.27 -15.12
N SER A 101 17.08 9.52 -14.14
CA SER A 101 18.36 10.20 -14.37
C SER A 101 19.45 9.26 -14.90
N PHE A 102 19.26 7.94 -14.78
CA PHE A 102 20.24 6.96 -15.25
C PHE A 102 20.41 7.03 -16.79
N PRO A 103 21.67 7.00 -17.30
CA PRO A 103 21.93 7.11 -18.72
C PRO A 103 21.29 5.96 -19.51
N ARG A 104 20.51 6.27 -20.54
CA ARG A 104 19.82 5.27 -21.38
C ARG A 104 20.78 4.33 -22.13
N GLY A 105 21.97 4.80 -22.47
CA GLY A 105 23.00 4.01 -23.14
C GLY A 105 23.82 3.11 -22.19
N ALA A 106 23.48 3.05 -20.90
CA ALA A 106 24.13 2.21 -19.90
C ALA A 106 23.17 1.15 -19.36
N ASP A 107 23.72 -0.02 -19.01
CA ASP A 107 22.97 -1.12 -18.44
C ASP A 107 22.75 -0.92 -16.92
N LEU A 108 21.51 -0.95 -16.48
CA LEU A 108 21.14 -0.84 -15.06
C LEU A 108 21.26 -2.18 -14.30
N ALA A 109 21.31 -3.31 -15.01
CA ALA A 109 21.33 -4.65 -14.41
C ALA A 109 22.47 -4.87 -13.39
N PRO A 110 23.71 -4.42 -13.61
CA PRO A 110 24.78 -4.55 -12.62
C PRO A 110 24.48 -3.87 -11.29
N TYR A 111 23.74 -2.75 -11.31
CA TYR A 111 23.32 -2.01 -10.12
C TYR A 111 22.07 -2.60 -9.47
N ALA A 112 21.33 -3.44 -10.16
CA ALA A 112 20.25 -4.25 -9.62
C ALA A 112 20.78 -5.47 -8.85
N GLU A 113 21.74 -6.19 -9.45
CA GLU A 113 22.36 -7.38 -8.87
C GLU A 113 23.22 -7.05 -7.66
N ASN A 114 23.98 -5.96 -7.75
CA ASN A 114 24.89 -5.50 -6.71
C ASN A 114 24.50 -4.08 -6.27
N PHE A 115 23.29 -3.92 -5.72
CA PHE A 115 22.77 -2.60 -5.31
C PHE A 115 23.48 -2.03 -4.07
N GLU A 116 24.28 -2.83 -3.38
CA GLU A 116 25.05 -2.43 -2.20
C GLU A 116 26.48 -2.98 -2.21
N VAL A 117 27.36 -2.26 -1.53
CA VAL A 117 28.75 -2.67 -1.29
C VAL A 117 29.07 -2.49 0.19
N PHE A 118 29.85 -3.40 0.75
CA PHE A 118 30.30 -3.29 2.14
C PHE A 118 31.45 -2.31 2.25
N ASP A 119 31.29 -1.29 3.09
CA ASP A 119 32.31 -0.31 3.44
C ASP A 119 33.00 -0.76 4.74
N THR A 120 34.28 -1.11 4.65
CA THR A 120 35.06 -1.62 5.78
C THR A 120 35.38 -0.54 6.80
N ASP A 121 35.52 0.70 6.38
CA ASP A 121 35.88 1.82 7.25
C ASP A 121 34.69 2.23 8.13
N ARG A 122 33.48 2.17 7.55
CA ARG A 122 32.23 2.48 8.26
C ARG A 122 31.57 1.23 8.86
N ASN A 123 32.07 0.04 8.54
CA ASN A 123 31.52 -1.26 8.95
C ASN A 123 30.00 -1.38 8.64
N MET A 124 29.60 -0.96 7.43
CA MET A 124 28.21 -0.99 6.99
C MET A 124 28.09 -1.13 5.47
N ASN A 125 26.94 -1.57 4.99
CA ASN A 125 26.63 -1.55 3.58
C ASN A 125 26.25 -0.14 3.13
N LEU A 126 26.83 0.30 2.03
CA LEU A 126 26.48 1.52 1.30
C LEU A 126 25.83 1.15 -0.04
N GLN A 127 25.09 2.09 -0.62
CA GLN A 127 24.57 1.89 -1.97
C GLN A 127 25.71 1.74 -2.98
N ASN A 128 25.53 0.91 -3.98
CA ASN A 128 26.38 0.87 -5.15
C ASN A 128 25.69 1.67 -6.27
N TRP A 129 26.29 2.79 -6.69
CA TRP A 129 25.71 3.64 -7.71
C TRP A 129 26.80 4.28 -8.60
N TYR A 130 26.43 4.67 -9.81
CA TYR A 130 27.38 5.22 -10.78
C TYR A 130 27.83 6.64 -10.46
N THR A 131 27.01 7.40 -9.72
CA THR A 131 27.37 8.76 -9.30
C THR A 131 28.12 8.74 -7.98
N LYS A 132 29.37 9.20 -8.01
CA LYS A 132 30.20 9.41 -6.81
C LYS A 132 30.71 10.84 -6.81
N ASN A 133 30.74 11.44 -5.63
CA ASN A 133 31.39 12.72 -5.39
C ASN A 133 32.91 12.53 -5.43
N GLU A 134 33.67 13.64 -5.50
CA GLU A 134 35.15 13.61 -5.50
C GLU A 134 35.74 12.94 -4.27
N ASP A 135 35.06 13.02 -3.13
CA ASP A 135 35.44 12.38 -1.87
C ASP A 135 35.04 10.90 -1.76
N GLY A 136 34.49 10.31 -2.84
CA GLY A 136 34.02 8.94 -2.91
C GLY A 136 32.66 8.69 -2.26
N SER A 137 32.01 9.71 -1.70
CA SER A 137 30.63 9.62 -1.24
C SER A 137 29.65 9.57 -2.42
N PHE A 138 28.40 9.13 -2.15
CA PHE A 138 27.34 9.12 -3.16
C PHE A 138 26.48 10.37 -3.08
N SER A 139 25.90 10.77 -4.22
CA SER A 139 24.94 11.86 -4.28
C SER A 139 23.72 11.53 -3.41
N GLU A 140 23.26 12.46 -2.60
CA GLU A 140 22.03 12.32 -1.83
C GLU A 140 20.79 12.42 -2.71
N TRP A 141 20.89 13.09 -3.86
CA TRP A 141 19.77 13.38 -4.76
C TRP A 141 19.53 12.27 -5.79
N ASP A 142 20.59 11.59 -6.19
CA ASP A 142 20.59 10.58 -7.25
C ASP A 142 21.07 9.26 -6.66
N GLN A 143 20.15 8.48 -6.16
CA GLN A 143 20.41 7.22 -5.47
C GLN A 143 20.03 6.02 -6.33
N ASN A 144 20.71 4.90 -6.11
CA ASN A 144 20.36 3.63 -6.73
C ASN A 144 18.90 3.25 -6.41
N PRO A 145 18.02 3.12 -7.42
CA PRO A 145 16.61 2.77 -7.21
C PRO A 145 16.42 1.42 -6.53
N TYR A 146 17.33 0.46 -6.75
CA TYR A 146 17.28 -0.85 -6.10
C TYR A 146 17.73 -0.79 -4.63
N TRP A 147 18.66 0.10 -4.28
CA TRP A 147 18.99 0.39 -2.89
C TRP A 147 17.76 0.94 -2.15
N ILE A 148 17.11 1.95 -2.71
CA ILE A 148 15.89 2.53 -2.12
C ILE A 148 14.81 1.45 -1.95
N LYS A 149 14.54 0.67 -3.01
CA LYS A 149 13.54 -0.41 -3.01
C LYS A 149 13.78 -1.44 -1.91
N ASN A 150 15.05 -1.80 -1.65
CA ASN A 150 15.40 -2.91 -0.76
C ASN A 150 15.75 -2.47 0.67
N ARG A 151 16.28 -1.26 0.86
CA ARG A 151 16.79 -0.79 2.15
C ARG A 151 15.95 0.31 2.80
N VAL A 152 15.25 1.12 2.01
CA VAL A 152 14.36 2.14 2.53
C VAL A 152 12.96 1.55 2.70
N THR A 153 12.67 1.07 3.90
CA THR A 153 11.38 0.45 4.21
C THR A 153 10.49 1.40 5.01
N ASN A 154 9.22 1.46 4.62
CA ASN A 154 8.19 2.14 5.38
C ASN A 154 6.96 1.25 5.55
N LYS A 155 6.23 1.45 6.64
CA LYS A 155 5.03 0.71 6.95
C LYS A 155 4.00 1.63 7.58
N SER A 156 2.88 1.79 6.92
CA SER A 156 1.71 2.50 7.45
C SER A 156 0.65 1.49 7.88
N LYS A 157 0.14 1.65 9.10
CA LYS A 157 -1.02 0.91 9.60
C LYS A 157 -2.14 1.88 9.93
N ARG A 158 -3.34 1.57 9.49
CA ARG A 158 -4.56 2.32 9.78
C ARG A 158 -5.62 1.40 10.35
N TYR A 159 -6.21 1.85 11.43
CA TYR A 159 -7.39 1.22 12.05
C TYR A 159 -8.52 2.24 12.00
N ARG A 160 -9.71 1.79 11.65
CA ARG A 160 -10.92 2.61 11.67
C ARG A 160 -12.06 1.78 12.23
N ALA A 161 -12.73 2.31 13.22
CA ALA A 161 -13.98 1.79 13.74
C ALA A 161 -15.06 2.85 13.57
N LEU A 162 -16.19 2.47 13.02
CA LEU A 162 -17.38 3.31 12.86
C LEU A 162 -18.54 2.54 13.45
N ALA A 163 -19.34 3.20 14.28
CA ALA A 163 -20.58 2.66 14.79
C ALA A 163 -21.65 3.72 14.73
N SER A 164 -22.85 3.32 14.41
CA SER A 164 -24.04 4.18 14.44
C SER A 164 -25.25 3.42 14.96
N ILE A 165 -26.08 4.10 15.70
CA ILE A 165 -27.39 3.61 16.13
C ILE A 165 -28.41 4.69 15.82
N SER A 166 -29.50 4.33 15.18
CA SER A 166 -30.64 5.21 14.98
C SER A 166 -31.92 4.57 15.50
N ALA A 167 -32.80 5.39 16.03
CA ALA A 167 -34.11 5.00 16.49
C ALA A 167 -35.15 5.94 15.85
N ASN A 168 -36.14 5.39 15.18
CA ASN A 168 -37.27 6.09 14.62
C ASN A 168 -38.53 5.68 15.33
N LEU A 169 -39.19 6.62 16.02
CA LEU A 169 -40.46 6.40 16.72
C LEU A 169 -41.58 7.19 16.03
N LYS A 170 -42.62 6.47 15.63
CA LYS A 170 -43.91 7.12 15.23
C LYS A 170 -44.71 7.42 16.46
N ALA A 171 -44.83 8.70 16.84
CA ALA A 171 -45.49 9.12 18.06
C ALA A 171 -47.02 9.20 17.90
N THR A 172 -47.49 9.41 16.68
CA THR A 172 -48.95 9.49 16.36
C THR A 172 -49.22 8.73 15.07
N ASP A 173 -50.42 8.22 14.90
CA ASP A 173 -50.92 7.68 13.64
C ASP A 173 -51.22 8.78 12.64
#